data_2d025af7ba08b259efb20e29b21e3a21
#
_entry.id   2d025af7ba08b259efb20e29b21e3a21
#
_cell.length_a   1.000
_cell.length_b   1.000
_cell.length_c   1.000
_cell.angle_alpha   90.00
_cell.angle_beta   90.00
_cell.angle_gamma   90.00
#
_symmetry.space_group_name_H-M   'P 1'
#
loop_
_entity.id
_entity.type
_entity.pdbx_description
1 polymer ?
#
loop_
_entity_poly.entity_id
_entity_poly.type
_entity_poly.pdbx_seq_one_letter_code
_entity_poly.pdbx_strand_id
1 'polypeptide(L)'
;MNFKKPLNLVASAVMLSTLAACSQTTATEAPSKNQLTAFGTTENMQGSQAAALADDAWLLSSQSQGLQLIDATGKQHALQKGNFEALSVKAINKNSYLVASIDNEADQAVIFSLQKAPKWQLTEISRISPPKAKPEAVCLFANPTTQAVSAFVADARGLIRETLVFDMANKRALNLELREFAGVSETSGCAVDDHSKTLYLSEGELGIWQINADAESRADKKPLAMMSPFGSLAPEVGGLSTTDDGSLWFTTSEDNQLHRYEKSTKRFSSWQFAGELAIESAAVRFNNNQADIVLYDDESGHYVKGQ
;
A
#
# COMPACT_ATOMS: atom_id res chain seq x y z
N MET A 1 63.55 -32.68 -54.68
CA MET A 1 62.91 -31.42 -55.05
C MET A 1 61.94 -31.06 -53.91
N ASN A 2 62.39 -30.20 -53.01
CA ASN A 2 61.67 -29.79 -51.84
C ASN A 2 60.96 -28.43 -52.10
N PHE A 3 59.64 -28.40 -52.05
CA PHE A 3 58.94 -27.13 -52.02
C PHE A 3 58.33 -26.94 -50.61
N LYS A 4 58.89 -26.05 -49.82
CA LYS A 4 58.32 -25.51 -48.58
C LYS A 4 57.31 -24.43 -48.95
N LYS A 5 56.03 -24.58 -48.51
CA LYS A 5 55.03 -23.54 -48.53
C LYS A 5 55.07 -22.80 -47.17
N PRO A 6 54.96 -21.48 -47.13
CA PRO A 6 54.89 -20.75 -45.87
C PRO A 6 53.47 -20.79 -45.30
N LEU A 7 53.41 -20.96 -43.98
CA LEU A 7 52.24 -20.98 -43.19
C LEU A 7 51.88 -19.52 -42.85
N ASN A 8 50.82 -19.01 -43.43
CA ASN A 8 50.28 -17.71 -43.05
C ASN A 8 49.44 -17.83 -41.74
N LEU A 9 49.99 -17.27 -40.65
CA LEU A 9 49.29 -17.10 -39.40
C LEU A 9 48.36 -15.89 -39.54
N VAL A 10 47.04 -16.14 -39.61
CA VAL A 10 46.03 -15.10 -39.48
C VAL A 10 45.71 -14.96 -37.99
N ALA A 11 46.18 -13.90 -37.39
CA ALA A 11 45.82 -13.53 -36.02
C ALA A 11 44.41 -12.93 -36.02
N SER A 12 43.44 -13.72 -35.60
CA SER A 12 42.06 -13.19 -35.32
C SER A 12 42.08 -12.48 -33.99
N ALA A 13 42.02 -11.16 -34.04
CA ALA A 13 41.76 -10.34 -32.86
C ALA A 13 40.28 -10.47 -32.48
N VAL A 14 40.01 -11.22 -31.42
CA VAL A 14 38.67 -11.24 -30.78
C VAL A 14 38.53 -9.96 -29.96
N MET A 15 37.79 -8.99 -30.48
CA MET A 15 37.33 -7.86 -29.69
C MET A 15 36.22 -8.36 -28.71
N LEU A 16 36.57 -8.51 -27.45
CA LEU A 16 35.60 -8.60 -26.39
C LEU A 16 34.94 -7.20 -26.21
N SER A 17 33.79 -7.02 -26.80
CA SER A 17 32.90 -5.90 -26.43
C SER A 17 32.22 -6.20 -25.10
N THR A 18 32.78 -5.69 -24.02
CA THR A 18 32.07 -5.61 -22.72
C THR A 18 30.91 -4.67 -22.85
N LEU A 19 29.72 -5.22 -23.05
CA LEU A 19 28.45 -4.49 -22.84
C LEU A 19 28.33 -4.24 -21.34
N ALA A 20 28.86 -3.10 -20.88
CA ALA A 20 28.46 -2.51 -19.62
C ALA A 20 27.02 -2.05 -19.80
N ALA A 21 26.06 -2.88 -19.38
CA ALA A 21 24.68 -2.46 -19.18
C ALA A 21 24.66 -1.52 -17.96
N CYS A 22 24.99 -0.24 -18.18
CA CYS A 22 24.57 0.82 -17.27
C CYS A 22 23.04 0.84 -17.31
N SER A 23 22.40 0.27 -16.29
CA SER A 23 21.03 0.61 -15.96
C SER A 23 21.04 2.09 -15.56
N GLN A 24 20.80 2.96 -16.53
CA GLN A 24 20.45 4.34 -16.24
C GLN A 24 19.10 4.31 -15.53
N THR A 25 19.14 4.38 -14.21
CA THR A 25 18.03 4.89 -13.42
C THR A 25 17.85 6.32 -13.91
N THR A 26 16.90 6.56 -14.80
CA THR A 26 16.43 7.91 -15.06
C THR A 26 15.77 8.36 -13.76
N ALA A 27 16.53 9.09 -12.94
CA ALA A 27 15.93 9.91 -11.90
C ALA A 27 14.96 10.83 -12.63
N THR A 28 13.67 10.52 -12.57
CA THR A 28 12.63 11.47 -12.89
C THR A 28 12.86 12.62 -11.92
N GLU A 29 13.02 13.85 -12.42
CA GLU A 29 13.22 15.02 -11.58
C GLU A 29 12.27 14.94 -10.39
N ALA A 30 12.84 15.01 -9.19
CA ALA A 30 12.06 15.12 -7.99
C ALA A 30 11.06 16.27 -8.20
N PRO A 31 9.77 16.09 -7.88
CA PRO A 31 8.83 17.19 -7.96
C PRO A 31 9.46 18.37 -7.22
N SER A 32 9.64 19.48 -7.92
CA SER A 32 10.28 20.69 -7.43
C SER A 32 9.73 20.97 -6.04
N LYS A 33 10.58 21.00 -5.01
CA LYS A 33 10.34 21.23 -3.57
C LYS A 33 8.88 21.56 -3.25
N ASN A 34 8.01 20.59 -3.39
CA ASN A 34 6.61 20.76 -3.05
C ASN A 34 6.57 20.93 -1.55
N GLN A 35 6.21 22.12 -1.09
CA GLN A 35 6.02 22.37 0.33
C GLN A 35 4.89 21.45 0.78
N LEU A 36 5.24 20.46 1.57
CA LEU A 36 4.25 19.67 2.28
C LEU A 36 3.51 20.63 3.21
N THR A 37 2.20 20.58 3.16
CA THR A 37 1.33 21.40 3.99
C THR A 37 0.59 20.52 4.98
N ALA A 38 0.40 21.01 6.20
CA ALA A 38 -0.43 20.30 7.18
C ALA A 38 -1.81 20.00 6.58
N PHE A 39 -2.29 18.77 6.80
CA PHE A 39 -3.53 18.28 6.23
C PHE A 39 -4.44 17.76 7.33
N GLY A 40 -5.61 18.38 7.49
CA GLY A 40 -6.56 18.08 8.56
C GLY A 40 -6.38 18.97 9.78
N THR A 41 -6.45 18.39 10.99
CA THR A 41 -6.27 19.12 12.25
C THR A 41 -4.81 19.44 12.53
N THR A 42 -4.59 20.47 13.34
CA THR A 42 -3.27 20.81 13.92
C THR A 42 -2.98 20.05 15.22
N GLU A 43 -3.92 19.25 15.72
CA GLU A 43 -3.69 18.38 16.87
C GLU A 43 -2.96 17.12 16.44
N ASN A 44 -2.08 16.60 17.29
CA ASN A 44 -1.42 15.32 17.05
C ASN A 44 -2.48 14.22 16.95
N MET A 45 -2.58 13.63 15.76
CA MET A 45 -3.59 12.63 15.46
C MET A 45 -3.18 11.23 15.87
N GLN A 46 -1.90 10.99 16.15
CA GLN A 46 -1.39 9.61 16.23
C GLN A 46 -2.01 8.82 15.07
N GLY A 47 -1.75 9.30 13.86
CA GLY A 47 -2.31 8.75 12.64
C GLY A 47 -1.68 7.40 12.31
N SER A 48 -2.12 6.83 11.23
CA SER A 48 -1.52 5.62 10.69
C SER A 48 -1.61 5.65 9.17
N GLN A 49 -2.80 5.71 8.61
CA GLN A 49 -2.98 5.59 7.18
C GLN A 49 -4.07 6.51 6.66
N ALA A 50 -3.89 7.00 5.44
CA ALA A 50 -4.89 7.73 4.68
C ALA A 50 -5.41 6.89 3.51
N ALA A 51 -6.60 7.21 3.02
CA ALA A 51 -7.14 6.67 1.79
C ALA A 51 -7.90 7.74 1.00
N ALA A 52 -7.68 7.78 -0.31
CA ALA A 52 -8.39 8.67 -1.21
C ALA A 52 -9.81 8.17 -1.46
N LEU A 53 -10.75 9.09 -1.47
CA LEU A 53 -12.14 8.88 -1.88
C LEU A 53 -12.44 9.70 -3.14
N ALA A 54 -13.57 9.44 -3.79
CA ALA A 54 -14.01 10.30 -4.88
C ALA A 54 -14.30 11.73 -4.41
N ASP A 55 -14.40 12.66 -5.39
CA ASP A 55 -14.72 14.07 -5.17
C ASP A 55 -13.76 14.77 -4.19
N ASP A 56 -12.48 14.51 -4.32
CA ASP A 56 -11.38 15.13 -3.56
C ASP A 56 -11.45 14.96 -2.03
N ALA A 57 -12.24 13.99 -1.56
CA ALA A 57 -12.28 13.65 -0.16
C ALA A 57 -11.18 12.64 0.22
N TRP A 58 -10.82 12.63 1.51
CA TRP A 58 -9.84 11.73 2.11
C TRP A 58 -10.37 11.15 3.40
N LEU A 59 -10.11 9.89 3.64
CA LEU A 59 -10.35 9.22 4.91
C LEU A 59 -9.01 9.01 5.61
N LEU A 60 -8.97 9.31 6.91
CA LEU A 60 -7.79 9.21 7.75
C LEU A 60 -8.09 8.31 8.95
N SER A 61 -7.16 7.45 9.33
CA SER A 61 -7.21 6.73 10.60
C SER A 61 -6.37 7.45 11.66
N SER A 62 -6.79 7.34 12.92
CA SER A 62 -6.13 7.98 14.04
C SER A 62 -6.38 7.18 15.31
N GLN A 63 -5.31 6.95 16.08
CA GLN A 63 -5.40 6.28 17.37
C GLN A 63 -6.05 7.18 18.44
N SER A 64 -5.87 8.50 18.32
CA SER A 64 -6.40 9.47 19.29
C SER A 64 -7.80 10.01 18.92
N GLN A 65 -8.11 10.12 17.63
CA GLN A 65 -9.34 10.79 17.15
C GLN A 65 -10.28 9.86 16.37
N GLY A 66 -9.87 8.64 16.08
CA GLY A 66 -10.66 7.66 15.35
C GLY A 66 -10.62 7.86 13.83
N LEU A 67 -11.72 7.54 13.14
CA LEU A 67 -11.83 7.71 11.70
C LEU A 67 -12.33 9.10 11.36
N GLN A 68 -11.54 9.83 10.58
CA GLN A 68 -11.80 11.21 10.19
C GLN A 68 -11.92 11.31 8.68
N LEU A 69 -12.83 12.14 8.19
CA LEU A 69 -12.95 12.45 6.78
C LEU A 69 -12.64 13.92 6.55
N ILE A 70 -11.83 14.20 5.55
CA ILE A 70 -11.59 15.54 5.04
C ILE A 70 -12.27 15.64 3.68
N ASP A 71 -13.22 16.54 3.55
CA ASP A 71 -13.95 16.75 2.30
C ASP A 71 -13.18 17.66 1.32
N ALA A 72 -13.69 17.80 0.10
CA ALA A 72 -13.09 18.61 -0.95
C ALA A 72 -12.87 20.10 -0.57
N THR A 73 -13.56 20.60 0.45
CA THR A 73 -13.40 21.97 0.95
C THR A 73 -12.31 22.07 2.02
N GLY A 74 -11.70 20.94 2.39
CA GLY A 74 -10.72 20.85 3.48
C GLY A 74 -11.36 20.76 4.87
N LYS A 75 -12.70 20.63 4.94
CA LYS A 75 -13.39 20.51 6.23
C LYS A 75 -13.29 19.08 6.75
N GLN A 76 -12.90 18.98 8.01
CA GLN A 76 -12.82 17.73 8.76
C GLN A 76 -14.15 17.33 9.38
N HIS A 77 -14.47 16.04 9.27
CA HIS A 77 -15.65 15.42 9.84
C HIS A 77 -15.24 14.18 10.64
N ALA A 78 -15.54 14.15 11.93
CA ALA A 78 -15.39 12.93 12.72
C ALA A 78 -16.47 11.93 12.33
N LEU A 79 -16.08 10.76 11.84
CA LEU A 79 -16.99 9.70 11.44
C LEU A 79 -17.21 8.68 12.55
N GLN A 80 -16.13 8.24 13.19
CA GLN A 80 -16.12 7.25 14.25
C GLN A 80 -15.04 7.60 15.27
N LYS A 81 -15.42 7.78 16.54
CA LYS A 81 -14.46 7.94 17.64
C LYS A 81 -13.89 6.59 18.04
N GLY A 82 -12.67 6.57 18.55
CA GLY A 82 -11.98 5.37 19.04
C GLY A 82 -10.51 5.39 18.69
N ASN A 83 -9.84 4.30 18.93
CA ASN A 83 -8.44 4.08 18.61
C ASN A 83 -8.37 3.20 17.35
N PHE A 84 -8.20 3.84 16.19
CA PHE A 84 -8.19 3.16 14.89
C PHE A 84 -6.83 3.27 14.21
N GLU A 85 -6.34 2.12 13.76
CA GLU A 85 -5.09 1.96 13.04
C GLU A 85 -5.31 1.19 11.73
N ALA A 86 -4.39 1.32 10.79
CA ALA A 86 -4.51 0.82 9.44
C ALA A 86 -5.80 1.29 8.75
N LEU A 87 -5.80 1.31 7.44
CA LEU A 87 -6.96 1.75 6.68
C LEU A 87 -6.92 1.15 5.27
N SER A 88 -8.01 0.51 4.87
CA SER A 88 -8.21 0.06 3.50
C SER A 88 -9.60 0.44 3.02
N VAL A 89 -9.69 0.92 1.79
CA VAL A 89 -10.94 1.39 1.20
C VAL A 89 -11.16 0.75 -0.16
N LYS A 90 -12.37 0.29 -0.42
CA LYS A 90 -12.81 -0.15 -1.74
C LYS A 90 -14.11 0.53 -2.14
N ALA A 91 -14.14 1.12 -3.32
CA ALA A 91 -15.36 1.71 -3.87
C ALA A 91 -16.34 0.61 -4.28
N ILE A 92 -17.58 0.71 -3.80
CA ILE A 92 -18.70 -0.13 -4.25
C ILE A 92 -19.40 0.57 -5.43
N ASN A 93 -19.49 1.87 -5.35
CA ASN A 93 -19.93 2.77 -6.42
C ASN A 93 -19.45 4.20 -6.07
N LYS A 94 -19.76 5.18 -6.92
CA LYS A 94 -19.29 6.56 -6.76
C LYS A 94 -19.67 7.24 -5.43
N ASN A 95 -20.66 6.71 -4.69
CA ASN A 95 -21.15 7.30 -3.42
C ASN A 95 -21.08 6.34 -2.23
N SER A 96 -20.54 5.14 -2.43
CA SER A 96 -20.50 4.09 -1.38
C SER A 96 -19.19 3.36 -1.40
N TYR A 97 -18.64 3.13 -0.22
CA TYR A 97 -17.36 2.47 -0.02
C TYR A 97 -17.46 1.42 1.08
N LEU A 98 -16.64 0.40 1.00
CA LEU A 98 -16.26 -0.41 2.14
C LEU A 98 -14.96 0.15 2.71
N VAL A 99 -14.91 0.22 4.02
CA VAL A 99 -13.76 0.67 4.80
C VAL A 99 -13.40 -0.42 5.78
N ALA A 100 -12.14 -0.79 5.82
CA ALA A 100 -11.59 -1.66 6.85
C ALA A 100 -10.56 -0.89 7.67
N SER A 101 -10.58 -1.07 8.98
CA SER A 101 -9.62 -0.50 9.92
C SER A 101 -9.46 -1.43 11.11
N ILE A 102 -8.38 -1.30 11.87
CA ILE A 102 -8.15 -2.02 13.11
C ILE A 102 -8.66 -1.17 14.28
N ASP A 103 -9.52 -1.75 15.10
CA ASP A 103 -9.95 -1.21 16.39
C ASP A 103 -9.03 -1.77 17.47
N ASN A 104 -8.06 -0.96 17.92
CA ASN A 104 -7.05 -1.36 18.90
C ASN A 104 -7.64 -1.56 20.32
N GLU A 105 -8.82 -1.01 20.61
CA GLU A 105 -9.48 -1.23 21.89
C GLU A 105 -10.11 -2.63 21.95
N ALA A 106 -10.54 -3.15 20.81
CA ALA A 106 -11.15 -4.46 20.69
C ALA A 106 -10.19 -5.55 20.17
N ASP A 107 -8.98 -5.20 19.75
CA ASP A 107 -8.05 -6.10 19.04
C ASP A 107 -8.72 -6.81 17.84
N GLN A 108 -9.47 -6.09 17.03
CA GLN A 108 -10.23 -6.63 15.89
C GLN A 108 -10.14 -5.73 14.66
N ALA A 109 -10.20 -6.32 13.48
CA ALA A 109 -10.49 -5.56 12.28
C ALA A 109 -12.00 -5.29 12.19
N VAL A 110 -12.36 -4.06 11.84
CA VAL A 110 -13.75 -3.61 11.70
C VAL A 110 -14.01 -3.21 10.26
N ILE A 111 -15.11 -3.69 9.73
CA ILE A 111 -15.57 -3.38 8.39
C ILE A 111 -16.76 -2.43 8.48
N PHE A 112 -16.66 -1.32 7.78
CA PHE A 112 -17.71 -0.32 7.72
C PHE A 112 -18.23 -0.16 6.28
N SER A 113 -19.48 0.23 6.17
CA SER A 113 -20.05 0.85 4.98
C SER A 113 -20.00 2.37 5.15
N LEU A 114 -19.31 3.06 4.23
CA LEU A 114 -19.28 4.52 4.17
C LEU A 114 -20.12 4.99 3.00
N GLN A 115 -21.10 5.87 3.28
CA GLN A 115 -22.01 6.43 2.29
C GLN A 115 -21.94 7.96 2.30
N LYS A 116 -22.02 8.57 1.11
CA LYS A 116 -21.90 10.01 0.93
C LYS A 116 -23.22 10.77 1.07
N ALA A 117 -24.36 10.21 0.69
CA ALA A 117 -25.62 10.95 0.56
C ALA A 117 -26.59 10.70 1.72
N PRO A 118 -27.28 11.75 2.25
CA PRO A 118 -27.10 13.18 1.98
C PRO A 118 -25.90 13.79 2.72
N LYS A 119 -25.33 13.06 3.67
CA LYS A 119 -24.10 13.39 4.42
C LYS A 119 -23.25 12.14 4.48
N TRP A 120 -21.96 12.30 4.68
CA TRP A 120 -21.07 11.21 4.96
C TRP A 120 -21.53 10.46 6.23
N GLN A 121 -21.76 9.17 6.09
CA GLN A 121 -22.20 8.31 7.17
C GLN A 121 -21.42 7.00 7.14
N LEU A 122 -20.81 6.68 8.26
CA LEU A 122 -20.11 5.43 8.49
C LEU A 122 -21.01 4.51 9.33
N THR A 123 -21.13 3.25 8.90
CA THR A 123 -21.94 2.24 9.61
C THR A 123 -21.12 0.95 9.70
N GLU A 124 -20.89 0.47 10.91
CA GLU A 124 -20.24 -0.84 11.11
C GLU A 124 -21.13 -1.96 10.57
N ILE A 125 -20.53 -2.88 9.79
CA ILE A 125 -21.25 -4.00 9.19
C ILE A 125 -20.67 -5.37 9.58
N SER A 126 -19.40 -5.44 10.03
CA SER A 126 -18.78 -6.69 10.47
C SER A 126 -17.54 -6.42 11.31
N ARG A 127 -17.19 -7.38 12.16
CA ARG A 127 -15.92 -7.46 12.88
C ARG A 127 -15.25 -8.79 12.60
N ILE A 128 -13.94 -8.77 12.48
CA ILE A 128 -13.11 -9.94 12.18
C ILE A 128 -12.05 -10.06 13.26
N SER A 129 -12.10 -11.17 13.98
CA SER A 129 -11.01 -11.50 14.91
C SER A 129 -9.78 -11.92 14.12
N PRO A 130 -8.58 -11.47 14.53
CA PRO A 130 -7.34 -11.95 13.94
C PRO A 130 -7.14 -13.45 14.19
N PRO A 131 -6.25 -14.15 13.46
CA PRO A 131 -6.07 -15.59 13.61
C PRO A 131 -5.70 -16.04 15.01
N LYS A 132 -4.64 -15.49 15.60
CA LYS A 132 -4.11 -15.96 16.90
C LYS A 132 -3.50 -14.88 17.80
N ALA A 133 -3.18 -13.71 17.26
CA ALA A 133 -2.53 -12.64 18.00
C ALA A 133 -3.22 -11.32 17.65
N LYS A 134 -2.73 -10.18 18.16
CA LYS A 134 -3.25 -8.87 17.81
C LYS A 134 -3.18 -8.63 16.31
N PRO A 135 -4.18 -7.94 15.71
CA PRO A 135 -4.12 -7.56 14.31
C PRO A 135 -3.05 -6.47 14.12
N GLU A 136 -2.30 -6.53 13.04
CA GLU A 136 -1.29 -5.54 12.66
C GLU A 136 -1.61 -4.87 11.31
N ALA A 137 -2.27 -5.60 10.41
CA ALA A 137 -2.68 -5.02 9.14
C ALA A 137 -4.04 -5.56 8.70
N VAL A 138 -4.80 -4.70 7.99
CA VAL A 138 -6.05 -5.07 7.34
C VAL A 138 -6.11 -4.46 5.95
N CYS A 139 -6.47 -5.27 4.95
CA CYS A 139 -6.72 -4.79 3.61
C CYS A 139 -7.88 -5.51 2.92
N LEU A 140 -8.56 -4.77 2.05
CA LEU A 140 -9.71 -5.24 1.29
C LEU A 140 -9.27 -5.68 -0.11
N PHE A 141 -9.89 -6.72 -0.60
CA PHE A 141 -9.78 -7.24 -1.96
C PHE A 141 -11.15 -7.28 -2.62
N ALA A 142 -11.35 -6.47 -3.64
CA ALA A 142 -12.55 -6.55 -4.48
C ALA A 142 -12.28 -7.49 -5.67
N ASN A 143 -12.75 -8.73 -5.58
CA ASN A 143 -12.51 -9.71 -6.64
C ASN A 143 -13.33 -9.36 -7.89
N PRO A 144 -12.69 -9.00 -9.01
CA PRO A 144 -13.39 -8.55 -10.21
C PRO A 144 -14.18 -9.68 -10.90
N THR A 145 -13.83 -10.92 -10.62
CA THR A 145 -14.49 -12.08 -11.22
C THR A 145 -15.79 -12.46 -10.49
N THR A 146 -15.73 -12.49 -9.15
CA THR A 146 -16.86 -12.94 -8.31
C THR A 146 -17.76 -11.80 -7.85
N GLN A 147 -17.33 -10.54 -8.00
CA GLN A 147 -17.98 -9.37 -7.45
C GLN A 147 -18.17 -9.47 -5.93
N ALA A 148 -17.21 -10.08 -5.26
CA ALA A 148 -17.17 -10.24 -3.84
C ALA A 148 -16.01 -9.46 -3.24
N VAL A 149 -16.15 -8.96 -2.01
CA VAL A 149 -15.07 -8.30 -1.29
C VAL A 149 -14.67 -9.15 -0.11
N SER A 150 -13.37 -9.48 -0.06
CA SER A 150 -12.72 -10.11 1.08
C SER A 150 -11.90 -9.11 1.87
N ALA A 151 -11.72 -9.36 3.16
CA ALA A 151 -10.75 -8.69 4.01
C ALA A 151 -9.64 -9.67 4.39
N PHE A 152 -8.38 -9.25 4.27
CA PHE A 152 -7.22 -9.92 4.82
C PHE A 152 -6.86 -9.25 6.14
N VAL A 153 -6.77 -10.02 7.22
CA VAL A 153 -6.34 -9.56 8.54
C VAL A 153 -5.07 -10.30 8.89
N ALA A 154 -3.96 -9.59 8.96
CA ALA A 154 -2.67 -10.13 9.40
C ALA A 154 -2.52 -9.93 10.91
N ASP A 155 -1.98 -10.94 11.61
CA ASP A 155 -1.71 -10.87 13.03
C ASP A 155 -0.19 -10.79 13.32
N ALA A 156 0.16 -10.41 14.54
CA ALA A 156 1.54 -10.24 15.02
C ALA A 156 2.41 -11.51 14.95
N ARG A 157 1.82 -12.68 14.69
CA ARG A 157 2.54 -13.94 14.47
C ARG A 157 2.73 -14.25 12.99
N GLY A 158 2.30 -13.37 12.11
CA GLY A 158 2.42 -13.55 10.68
C GLY A 158 1.41 -14.51 10.08
N LEU A 159 0.28 -14.74 10.73
CA LEU A 159 -0.85 -15.45 10.15
C LEU A 159 -1.84 -14.47 9.53
N ILE A 160 -2.40 -14.85 8.41
CA ILE A 160 -3.40 -14.06 7.70
C ILE A 160 -4.70 -14.87 7.63
N ARG A 161 -5.80 -14.21 8.01
CA ARG A 161 -7.16 -14.70 7.79
C ARG A 161 -7.79 -13.92 6.65
N GLU A 162 -8.31 -14.64 5.66
CA GLU A 162 -9.17 -14.10 4.63
C GLU A 162 -10.63 -14.36 4.96
N THR A 163 -11.41 -13.29 5.04
CA THR A 163 -12.85 -13.35 5.34
C THR A 163 -13.63 -12.64 4.24
N LEU A 164 -14.62 -13.32 3.66
CA LEU A 164 -15.58 -12.70 2.74
C LEU A 164 -16.49 -11.78 3.52
N VAL A 165 -16.46 -10.48 3.21
CA VAL A 165 -17.16 -9.45 3.99
C VAL A 165 -18.33 -8.79 3.27
N PHE A 166 -18.35 -8.86 1.94
CA PHE A 166 -19.41 -8.22 1.18
C PHE A 166 -19.63 -8.87 -0.20
N ASP A 167 -20.89 -9.02 -0.57
CA ASP A 167 -21.35 -9.41 -1.88
C ASP A 167 -21.85 -8.16 -2.62
N MET A 168 -21.08 -7.70 -3.62
CA MET A 168 -21.41 -6.48 -4.37
C MET A 168 -22.61 -6.66 -5.28
N ALA A 169 -22.84 -7.87 -5.81
CA ALA A 169 -23.96 -8.15 -6.69
C ALA A 169 -25.30 -8.07 -5.94
N ASN A 170 -25.34 -8.62 -4.72
CA ASN A 170 -26.54 -8.63 -3.88
C ASN A 170 -26.56 -7.50 -2.83
N LYS A 171 -25.51 -6.65 -2.78
CA LYS A 171 -25.33 -5.56 -1.81
C LYS A 171 -25.53 -6.02 -0.37
N ARG A 172 -24.94 -7.15 -0.03
CA ARG A 172 -25.14 -7.82 1.25
C ARG A 172 -23.83 -7.95 2.02
N ALA A 173 -23.84 -7.53 3.28
CA ALA A 173 -22.76 -7.82 4.21
C ALA A 173 -22.69 -9.33 4.53
N LEU A 174 -21.48 -9.84 4.65
CA LEU A 174 -21.14 -11.22 4.95
C LEU A 174 -20.11 -11.26 6.07
N ASN A 175 -19.89 -12.42 6.64
CA ASN A 175 -18.78 -12.70 7.55
C ASN A 175 -18.49 -14.20 7.46
N LEU A 176 -17.81 -14.59 6.38
CA LEU A 176 -17.50 -15.99 6.11
C LEU A 176 -16.00 -16.14 5.94
N GLU A 177 -15.36 -16.87 6.86
CA GLU A 177 -13.96 -17.23 6.74
C GLU A 177 -13.74 -18.11 5.50
N LEU A 178 -12.79 -17.72 4.66
CA LEU A 178 -12.42 -18.45 3.44
C LEU A 178 -11.19 -19.32 3.70
N ARG A 179 -10.12 -18.74 4.25
CA ARG A 179 -8.87 -19.46 4.53
C ARG A 179 -8.00 -18.75 5.56
N GLU A 180 -7.09 -19.51 6.15
CA GLU A 180 -5.93 -18.98 6.87
C GLU A 180 -4.64 -19.47 6.20
N PHE A 181 -3.62 -18.62 6.20
CA PHE A 181 -2.32 -18.94 5.62
C PHE A 181 -1.19 -18.15 6.28
N ALA A 182 0.05 -18.60 6.06
CA ALA A 182 1.21 -17.90 6.57
C ALA A 182 1.51 -16.67 5.67
N GLY A 183 1.50 -15.50 6.28
CA GLY A 183 1.96 -14.23 5.73
C GLY A 183 3.41 -13.92 6.14
N VAL A 184 3.64 -12.73 6.66
CA VAL A 184 4.92 -12.25 7.18
C VAL A 184 4.77 -11.84 8.64
N SER A 185 5.82 -11.99 9.43
CA SER A 185 5.85 -11.48 10.79
C SER A 185 5.99 -9.96 10.78
N GLU A 186 5.51 -9.30 11.82
CA GLU A 186 5.67 -7.85 11.97
C GLU A 186 5.20 -7.08 10.72
N THR A 187 3.95 -7.36 10.32
CA THR A 187 3.35 -6.76 9.12
C THR A 187 3.08 -5.29 9.36
N SER A 188 3.89 -4.40 8.79
CA SER A 188 3.70 -2.93 8.89
C SER A 188 2.63 -2.38 7.95
N GLY A 189 2.14 -3.17 7.00
CA GLY A 189 1.05 -2.77 6.13
C GLY A 189 0.69 -3.80 5.08
N CYS A 190 -0.47 -3.66 4.48
CA CYS A 190 -0.89 -4.45 3.33
C CYS A 190 -1.69 -3.63 2.33
N ALA A 191 -1.66 -4.06 1.07
CA ALA A 191 -2.49 -3.51 0.00
C ALA A 191 -2.81 -4.59 -1.04
N VAL A 192 -3.92 -4.43 -1.76
CA VAL A 192 -4.31 -5.39 -2.80
C VAL A 192 -4.54 -4.68 -4.13
N ASP A 193 -3.83 -5.14 -5.15
CA ASP A 193 -4.16 -4.85 -6.55
C ASP A 193 -5.25 -5.83 -7.01
N ASP A 194 -6.48 -5.32 -7.11
CA ASP A 194 -7.66 -6.10 -7.45
C ASP A 194 -7.58 -6.71 -8.86
N HIS A 195 -7.03 -5.97 -9.81
CA HIS A 195 -6.94 -6.42 -11.21
C HIS A 195 -6.03 -7.62 -11.38
N SER A 196 -4.86 -7.57 -10.76
CA SER A 196 -3.90 -8.66 -10.83
C SER A 196 -4.06 -9.69 -9.73
N LYS A 197 -5.02 -9.48 -8.81
CA LYS A 197 -5.28 -10.32 -7.64
C LYS A 197 -4.00 -10.54 -6.83
N THR A 198 -3.28 -9.46 -6.55
CA THR A 198 -2.01 -9.51 -5.82
C THR A 198 -2.15 -8.81 -4.48
N LEU A 199 -1.97 -9.57 -3.40
CA LEU A 199 -1.80 -9.07 -2.05
C LEU A 199 -0.33 -8.72 -1.84
N TYR A 200 -0.05 -7.50 -1.46
CA TYR A 200 1.25 -7.03 -1.02
C TYR A 200 1.27 -6.91 0.51
N LEU A 201 2.39 -7.30 1.11
CA LEU A 201 2.63 -7.22 2.54
C LEU A 201 3.99 -6.57 2.76
N SER A 202 4.07 -5.58 3.63
CA SER A 202 5.34 -5.06 4.12
C SER A 202 5.72 -5.77 5.42
N GLU A 203 6.93 -6.28 5.46
CA GLU A 203 7.62 -6.78 6.64
C GLU A 203 8.68 -5.75 6.99
N GLY A 204 8.45 -4.98 8.07
CA GLY A 204 9.13 -3.73 8.35
C GLY A 204 10.66 -3.79 8.25
N GLU A 205 11.27 -4.90 8.68
CA GLU A 205 12.71 -5.10 8.67
C GLU A 205 13.27 -5.91 7.49
N LEU A 206 12.42 -6.43 6.59
CA LEU A 206 12.87 -7.26 5.47
C LEU A 206 12.50 -6.72 4.11
N GLY A 207 11.31 -6.12 3.97
CA GLY A 207 10.87 -5.56 2.70
C GLY A 207 9.43 -5.91 2.31
N ILE A 208 9.17 -6.00 1.03
CA ILE A 208 7.82 -6.20 0.48
C ILE A 208 7.69 -7.57 -0.17
N TRP A 209 6.63 -8.25 0.19
CA TRP A 209 6.25 -9.55 -0.34
C TRP A 209 4.98 -9.45 -1.18
N GLN A 210 4.82 -10.40 -2.10
CA GLN A 210 3.61 -10.55 -2.91
C GLN A 210 3.06 -11.98 -2.80
N ILE A 211 1.74 -12.07 -2.67
CA ILE A 211 0.99 -13.32 -2.55
C ILE A 211 -0.22 -13.24 -3.50
N ASN A 212 -0.69 -14.37 -4.02
CA ASN A 212 -1.94 -14.36 -4.77
C ASN A 212 -3.15 -14.16 -3.83
N ALA A 213 -3.95 -13.12 -4.11
CA ALA A 213 -5.13 -12.77 -3.32
C ALA A 213 -6.35 -13.64 -3.63
N ASP A 214 -6.36 -14.41 -4.72
CA ASP A 214 -7.47 -15.30 -5.07
C ASP A 214 -7.52 -16.47 -4.10
N ALA A 215 -8.66 -16.69 -3.44
CA ALA A 215 -8.85 -17.75 -2.45
C ALA A 215 -8.65 -19.17 -3.00
N GLU A 216 -8.89 -19.36 -4.29
CA GLU A 216 -8.69 -20.64 -4.97
C GLU A 216 -7.22 -20.89 -5.35
N SER A 217 -6.35 -19.91 -5.16
CA SER A 217 -4.93 -20.00 -5.49
C SER A 217 -4.08 -20.34 -4.27
N ARG A 218 -2.89 -20.89 -4.52
CA ARG A 218 -1.89 -21.08 -3.45
C ARG A 218 -1.40 -19.73 -2.94
N ALA A 219 -1.21 -19.62 -1.63
CA ALA A 219 -0.68 -18.43 -0.95
C ALA A 219 0.86 -18.46 -0.87
N ASP A 220 1.54 -18.75 -1.99
CA ASP A 220 3.00 -18.78 -2.04
C ASP A 220 3.57 -17.36 -1.98
N LYS A 221 4.39 -17.08 -0.98
CA LYS A 221 5.11 -15.80 -0.84
C LYS A 221 6.24 -15.66 -1.87
N LYS A 222 6.34 -14.49 -2.47
CA LYS A 222 7.46 -14.12 -3.35
C LYS A 222 7.98 -12.74 -2.95
N PRO A 223 9.30 -12.56 -2.84
CA PRO A 223 9.86 -11.23 -2.59
C PRO A 223 9.58 -10.32 -3.79
N LEU A 224 9.22 -9.07 -3.51
CA LEU A 224 9.07 -8.02 -4.51
C LEU A 224 10.22 -7.02 -4.43
N ALA A 225 10.48 -6.46 -3.26
CA ALA A 225 11.54 -5.52 -2.98
C ALA A 225 12.05 -5.76 -1.56
N MET A 226 13.36 -5.93 -1.41
CA MET A 226 13.96 -6.32 -0.14
C MET A 226 14.94 -5.26 0.34
N MET A 227 15.13 -5.18 1.65
CA MET A 227 16.14 -4.35 2.28
C MET A 227 17.52 -5.01 2.23
N SER A 228 18.55 -4.22 2.49
CA SER A 228 19.92 -4.73 2.63
C SER A 228 19.98 -5.80 3.77
N PRO A 229 20.74 -6.92 3.61
CA PRO A 229 21.64 -7.23 2.50
C PRO A 229 20.98 -7.93 1.30
N PHE A 230 19.68 -8.19 1.31
CA PHE A 230 18.96 -8.96 0.29
C PHE A 230 18.48 -8.12 -0.90
N GLY A 231 18.50 -6.80 -0.76
CA GLY A 231 18.08 -5.83 -1.77
C GLY A 231 18.65 -4.45 -1.50
N SER A 232 17.98 -3.41 -2.01
CA SER A 232 18.45 -2.01 -1.96
C SER A 232 17.48 -1.05 -1.29
N LEU A 233 16.38 -1.51 -0.71
CA LEU A 233 15.50 -0.64 0.05
C LEU A 233 16.17 -0.19 1.34
N ALA A 234 15.90 1.04 1.74
CA ALA A 234 16.20 1.52 3.09
C ALA A 234 15.33 0.80 4.13
N PRO A 235 15.76 0.73 5.39
CA PRO A 235 14.97 0.16 6.46
C PRO A 235 13.65 0.86 6.72
N GLU A 236 12.80 0.14 7.46
CA GLU A 236 11.48 0.56 7.90
C GLU A 236 10.52 0.86 6.75
N VAL A 237 10.17 -0.22 6.03
CA VAL A 237 9.10 -0.15 5.04
C VAL A 237 7.77 0.06 5.76
N GLY A 238 7.12 1.18 5.48
CA GLY A 238 5.87 1.58 6.09
C GLY A 238 4.61 1.03 5.41
N GLY A 239 3.53 1.76 5.55
CA GLY A 239 2.23 1.40 5.00
C GLY A 239 2.21 1.34 3.48
N LEU A 240 1.40 0.41 2.96
CA LEU A 240 1.23 0.15 1.54
C LEU A 240 -0.10 0.71 1.04
N SER A 241 -0.12 1.22 -0.19
CA SER A 241 -1.35 1.57 -0.90
C SER A 241 -1.27 1.20 -2.38
N THR A 242 -2.41 1.01 -3.02
CA THR A 242 -2.49 0.76 -4.47
C THR A 242 -3.36 1.82 -5.13
N THR A 243 -3.02 2.18 -6.36
CA THR A 243 -3.81 3.06 -7.22
C THR A 243 -4.54 2.27 -8.29
N ASP A 244 -5.54 2.88 -8.95
CA ASP A 244 -6.40 2.22 -9.95
C ASP A 244 -5.61 1.67 -11.16
N ASP A 245 -4.43 2.22 -11.44
CA ASP A 245 -3.52 1.73 -12.48
C ASP A 245 -2.73 0.47 -12.06
N GLY A 246 -2.96 -0.05 -10.86
CA GLY A 246 -2.28 -1.22 -10.30
C GLY A 246 -0.87 -0.92 -9.78
N SER A 247 -0.47 0.35 -9.68
CA SER A 247 0.80 0.72 -9.04
C SER A 247 0.72 0.53 -7.53
N LEU A 248 1.80 -0.02 -6.96
CA LEU A 248 1.99 -0.09 -5.51
C LEU A 248 2.79 1.12 -5.05
N TRP A 249 2.32 1.77 -3.99
CA TRP A 249 2.99 2.88 -3.32
C TRP A 249 3.34 2.50 -1.91
N PHE A 250 4.52 2.87 -1.46
CA PHE A 250 5.00 2.59 -0.11
C PHE A 250 6.08 3.60 0.31
N THR A 251 6.36 3.66 1.58
CA THR A 251 7.35 4.57 2.17
C THR A 251 8.50 3.79 2.78
N THR A 252 9.65 4.45 2.90
CA THR A 252 10.75 4.04 3.76
C THR A 252 11.06 5.21 4.69
N SER A 253 10.91 4.99 6.02
CA SER A 253 10.98 6.09 6.99
C SER A 253 12.40 6.54 7.29
N GLU A 254 13.39 5.63 7.27
CA GLU A 254 14.78 5.99 7.58
C GLU A 254 15.39 6.99 6.60
N ASP A 255 15.02 6.92 5.32
CA ASP A 255 15.53 7.83 4.27
C ASP A 255 14.46 8.80 3.72
N ASN A 256 13.27 8.84 4.34
CA ASN A 256 12.16 9.72 3.96
C ASN A 256 11.79 9.65 2.48
N GLN A 257 11.68 8.44 1.94
CA GLN A 257 11.31 8.23 0.55
C GLN A 257 9.90 7.70 0.38
N LEU A 258 9.24 8.16 -0.67
CA LEU A 258 8.05 7.56 -1.25
C LEU A 258 8.46 6.78 -2.49
N HIS A 259 8.05 5.54 -2.57
CA HIS A 259 8.32 4.65 -3.68
C HIS A 259 7.04 4.31 -4.44
N ARG A 260 7.18 4.15 -5.75
CA ARG A 260 6.17 3.58 -6.63
C ARG A 260 6.74 2.37 -7.35
N TYR A 261 6.05 1.26 -7.28
CA TYR A 261 6.28 0.10 -8.14
C TYR A 261 5.21 0.04 -9.21
N GLU A 262 5.61 0.21 -10.46
CA GLU A 262 4.74 0.06 -11.62
C GLU A 262 4.80 -1.38 -12.13
N LYS A 263 3.73 -2.13 -11.91
CA LYS A 263 3.69 -3.56 -12.22
C LYS A 263 3.82 -3.87 -13.71
N SER A 264 3.22 -3.04 -14.57
CA SER A 264 3.23 -3.23 -16.02
C SER A 264 4.65 -3.22 -16.60
N THR A 265 5.51 -2.35 -16.09
CA THR A 265 6.90 -2.18 -16.52
C THR A 265 7.90 -2.85 -15.58
N LYS A 266 7.46 -3.29 -14.40
CA LYS A 266 8.30 -3.80 -13.30
C LYS A 266 9.38 -2.80 -12.87
N ARG A 267 9.06 -1.52 -12.89
CA ARG A 267 9.99 -0.44 -12.53
C ARG A 267 9.65 0.16 -11.19
N PHE A 268 10.70 0.56 -10.48
CA PHE A 268 10.59 1.39 -9.28
C PHE A 268 10.95 2.83 -9.62
N SER A 269 10.23 3.74 -9.03
CA SER A 269 10.55 5.18 -8.98
C SER A 269 10.50 5.62 -7.53
N SER A 270 11.34 6.56 -7.13
CA SER A 270 11.41 7.05 -5.76
C SER A 270 11.49 8.56 -5.73
N TRP A 271 10.89 9.15 -4.72
CA TRP A 271 10.91 10.58 -4.43
C TRP A 271 11.32 10.77 -2.99
N GLN A 272 12.33 11.58 -2.77
CA GLN A 272 12.79 11.93 -1.43
C GLN A 272 12.18 13.26 -1.01
N PHE A 273 11.64 13.32 0.20
CA PHE A 273 11.15 14.55 0.79
C PHE A 273 12.26 15.23 1.58
N ALA A 274 12.31 16.56 1.48
CA ALA A 274 13.26 17.36 2.23
C ALA A 274 12.68 17.73 3.60
N GLY A 275 13.47 17.59 4.65
CA GLY A 275 13.12 17.93 6.02
C GLY A 275 13.35 16.77 6.98
N GLU A 276 13.17 17.04 8.26
CA GLU A 276 13.10 16.02 9.29
C GLU A 276 11.66 15.49 9.33
N LEU A 277 11.43 14.36 8.67
CA LEU A 277 10.12 13.68 8.58
C LEU A 277 10.36 12.21 8.91
N ALA A 278 9.37 11.57 9.50
CA ALA A 278 9.30 10.12 9.64
C ALA A 278 8.05 9.61 8.92
N ILE A 279 8.16 9.42 7.60
CA ILE A 279 7.01 9.10 6.77
C ILE A 279 6.67 7.62 6.90
N GLU A 280 5.63 7.30 7.65
CA GLU A 280 5.18 5.93 7.86
C GLU A 280 4.24 5.41 6.78
N SER A 281 3.41 6.26 6.21
CA SER A 281 2.45 5.84 5.20
C SER A 281 2.17 6.91 4.15
N ALA A 282 1.73 6.45 2.98
CA ALA A 282 1.32 7.32 1.90
C ALA A 282 0.05 6.82 1.24
N ALA A 283 -0.83 7.74 0.90
CA ALA A 283 -1.95 7.51 -0.01
C ALA A 283 -1.84 8.46 -1.20
N VAL A 284 -2.04 7.90 -2.38
CA VAL A 284 -1.87 8.62 -3.63
C VAL A 284 -3.14 8.54 -4.46
N ARG A 285 -3.50 9.65 -5.07
CA ARG A 285 -4.58 9.75 -6.04
C ARG A 285 -4.11 10.51 -7.26
N PHE A 286 -4.51 10.09 -8.44
CA PHE A 286 -4.25 10.83 -9.66
C PHE A 286 -5.47 11.63 -10.10
N ASN A 287 -5.28 12.94 -10.26
CA ASN A 287 -6.23 13.85 -10.87
C ASN A 287 -5.59 14.45 -12.13
N ASN A 288 -6.13 14.15 -13.31
CA ASN A 288 -5.62 14.70 -14.58
C ASN A 288 -4.10 14.59 -14.76
N ASN A 289 -3.51 13.44 -14.46
CA ASN A 289 -2.07 13.15 -14.47
C ASN A 289 -1.25 13.89 -13.39
N GLN A 290 -1.87 14.59 -12.47
CA GLN A 290 -1.22 15.15 -11.30
C GLN A 290 -1.47 14.24 -10.11
N ALA A 291 -0.41 13.93 -9.35
CA ALA A 291 -0.52 13.13 -8.14
C ALA A 291 -0.85 14.04 -6.95
N ASP A 292 -1.97 13.78 -6.31
CA ASP A 292 -2.27 14.28 -4.95
C ASP A 292 -1.77 13.23 -3.96
N ILE A 293 -0.94 13.62 -3.02
CA ILE A 293 -0.29 12.72 -2.07
C ILE A 293 -0.63 13.18 -0.66
N VAL A 294 -1.11 12.27 0.17
CA VAL A 294 -1.27 12.47 1.62
C VAL A 294 -0.34 11.49 2.31
N LEU A 295 0.52 12.03 3.17
CA LEU A 295 1.50 11.27 3.96
C LEU A 295 1.12 11.37 5.43
N TYR A 296 1.42 10.35 6.21
CA TYR A 296 1.47 10.44 7.66
C TYR A 296 2.94 10.56 8.10
N ASP A 297 3.21 11.62 8.86
CA ASP A 297 4.52 11.93 9.42
C ASP A 297 4.47 11.66 10.93
N ASP A 298 5.13 10.60 11.37
CA ASP A 298 5.11 10.14 12.75
C ASP A 298 5.90 11.09 13.68
N GLU A 299 6.97 11.73 13.19
CA GLU A 299 7.74 12.70 13.97
C GLU A 299 6.85 13.84 14.47
N SER A 300 6.01 14.39 13.61
CA SER A 300 5.06 15.44 13.98
C SER A 300 3.72 14.93 14.50
N GLY A 301 3.37 13.69 14.22
CA GLY A 301 2.06 13.11 14.51
C GLY A 301 0.93 13.65 13.64
N HIS A 302 1.24 14.19 12.46
CA HIS A 302 0.29 14.86 11.59
C HIS A 302 0.25 14.22 10.20
N TYR A 303 -0.90 14.40 9.54
CA TYR A 303 -0.96 14.21 8.10
C TYR A 303 -0.48 15.47 7.37
N VAL A 304 0.27 15.26 6.30
CA VAL A 304 0.76 16.32 5.40
C VAL A 304 0.36 16.01 3.97
N LYS A 305 0.08 17.04 3.19
CA LYS A 305 -0.32 16.92 1.79
C LYS A 305 0.72 17.56 0.87
N GLY A 306 1.06 16.85 -0.22
CA GLY A 306 1.85 17.33 -1.34
C GLY A 306 1.10 17.23 -2.67
N GLN A 307 1.60 17.96 -3.68
CA GLN A 307 1.10 17.93 -5.07
C GLN A 307 2.24 17.66 -6.02
#